data_15ece41b60c4f9253ce4587afaec215e
#
_entry.id   15ece41b60c4f9253ce4587afaec215e
#
_cell.length_a   1.000
_cell.length_b   1.000
_cell.length_c   1.000
_cell.angle_alpha   90.00
_cell.angle_beta   90.00
_cell.angle_gamma   90.00
#
_symmetry.space_group_name_H-M   'P 1'
#
loop_
_entity.id
_entity.type
_entity.pdbx_description
1 polymer ?
#
loop_
_entity_poly.entity_id
_entity_poly.type
_entity_poly.pdbx_seq_one_letter_code
_entity_poly.pdbx_strand_id
1 'polypeptide(L)'
;FNHRPATYKDFDNFIKTTDELWKQRQDFKVWIPLLDSPTRPYIYVDKFDKIGYYNELRRCRVGYSPKQQYGGWSVATTDGIMKGTPFIMYDAPYYKELNPTGDFFKNNDEAIKLLNLYLDDQPHRNSQAEVGLEHLKNNLIYENEMKDMLKYFDDIVSAEKSVTERSRRLVQMRELVEKEGRVSKEKLTEWIKNDRPYGVALTPYRRALLKHPNIYDSDGVEPQYIWKKE
;
A
#
# COMPACT_ATOMS: atom_id res chain seq x y z
N PHE A 1 -5.56 1.89 19.18
CA PHE A 1 -4.74 1.19 18.16
C PHE A 1 -5.66 0.42 17.23
N ASN A 2 -5.98 0.99 16.10
CA ASN A 2 -6.93 0.43 15.13
C ASN A 2 -6.25 -0.38 13.98
N HIS A 3 -4.97 -0.68 14.14
CA HIS A 3 -4.23 -1.58 13.25
C HIS A 3 -4.44 -3.05 13.64
N ARG A 4 -4.11 -3.95 12.71
CA ARG A 4 -4.08 -5.39 13.01
C ARG A 4 -3.01 -5.67 14.08
N PRO A 5 -3.33 -6.42 15.17
CA PRO A 5 -2.36 -6.78 16.20
C PRO A 5 -1.42 -7.88 15.68
N ALA A 6 -0.39 -7.47 14.93
CA ALA A 6 0.56 -8.37 14.28
C ALA A 6 1.98 -7.80 14.35
N THR A 7 2.98 -8.67 14.34
CA THR A 7 4.40 -8.32 14.44
C THR A 7 4.83 -7.32 13.37
N TYR A 8 4.35 -7.46 12.13
CA TYR A 8 4.68 -6.53 11.04
C TYR A 8 4.06 -5.12 11.21
N LYS A 9 3.15 -4.94 12.17
CA LYS A 9 2.59 -3.67 12.63
C LYS A 9 3.18 -3.22 13.97
N ASP A 10 4.31 -3.78 14.36
CA ASP A 10 5.05 -3.45 15.58
C ASP A 10 4.17 -3.45 16.84
N PHE A 11 3.22 -4.41 16.88
CA PHE A 11 2.21 -4.48 17.95
C PHE A 11 2.83 -4.71 19.32
N ASP A 12 3.86 -5.57 19.41
CA ASP A 12 4.55 -5.89 20.67
C ASP A 12 5.22 -4.63 21.25
N ASN A 13 5.77 -3.79 20.38
CA ASN A 13 6.39 -2.53 20.81
C ASN A 13 5.34 -1.50 21.26
N PHE A 14 4.18 -1.46 20.59
CA PHE A 14 3.04 -0.66 21.03
C PHE A 14 2.58 -1.08 22.45
N ILE A 15 2.46 -2.39 22.71
CA ILE A 15 2.10 -2.91 24.05
C ILE A 15 3.16 -2.52 25.07
N LYS A 16 4.45 -2.64 24.77
CA LYS A 16 5.54 -2.19 25.67
C LYS A 16 5.42 -0.69 25.99
N THR A 17 5.19 0.14 24.97
CA THR A 17 5.02 1.58 25.13
C THR A 17 3.83 1.91 26.05
N THR A 18 2.71 1.24 25.85
CA THR A 18 1.50 1.48 26.68
C THR A 18 1.61 0.86 28.07
N ASP A 19 2.31 -0.26 28.26
CA ASP A 19 2.64 -0.82 29.58
C ASP A 19 3.52 0.16 30.38
N GLU A 20 4.54 0.79 29.77
CA GLU A 20 5.35 1.80 30.44
C GLU A 20 4.56 3.07 30.75
N LEU A 21 3.70 3.51 29.87
CA LEU A 21 2.80 4.63 30.13
C LEU A 21 1.83 4.32 31.30
N TRP A 22 1.31 3.08 31.36
CA TRP A 22 0.41 2.64 32.43
C TRP A 22 1.05 2.64 33.82
N LYS A 23 2.36 2.44 33.92
CA LYS A 23 3.10 2.59 35.17
C LYS A 23 3.18 4.03 35.66
N GLN A 24 3.12 5.00 34.73
CA GLN A 24 3.20 6.44 35.02
C GLN A 24 1.83 7.04 35.33
N ARG A 25 0.76 6.58 34.63
CA ARG A 25 -0.60 7.08 34.77
C ARG A 25 -1.63 6.02 34.44
N GLN A 26 -2.75 6.00 35.13
CA GLN A 26 -3.80 4.99 34.99
C GLN A 26 -5.16 5.57 34.59
N ASP A 27 -5.16 6.77 34.01
CA ASP A 27 -6.35 7.54 33.64
C ASP A 27 -6.69 7.45 32.14
N PHE A 28 -6.20 6.43 31.45
CA PHE A 28 -6.49 6.18 30.05
C PHE A 28 -6.92 4.74 29.80
N LYS A 29 -7.54 4.52 28.64
CA LYS A 29 -7.84 3.20 28.08
C LYS A 29 -7.40 3.12 26.64
N VAL A 30 -7.08 1.91 26.20
CA VAL A 30 -6.65 1.62 24.83
C VAL A 30 -7.69 0.74 24.15
N TRP A 31 -8.26 1.23 23.08
CA TRP A 31 -9.13 0.45 22.22
C TRP A 31 -8.35 -0.30 21.17
N ILE A 32 -8.58 -1.62 21.03
CA ILE A 32 -7.97 -2.47 20.01
C ILE A 32 -9.06 -3.37 19.41
N PRO A 33 -9.73 -2.94 18.32
CA PRO A 33 -10.91 -3.63 17.78
C PRO A 33 -10.66 -5.01 17.21
N LEU A 34 -9.42 -5.29 16.83
CA LEU A 34 -9.05 -6.54 16.15
C LEU A 34 -8.36 -7.56 17.08
N LEU A 35 -8.34 -7.30 18.37
CA LEU A 35 -7.88 -8.25 19.37
C LEU A 35 -9.05 -9.17 19.77
N ASP A 36 -8.77 -10.44 20.10
CA ASP A 36 -9.83 -11.38 20.48
C ASP A 36 -10.31 -11.17 21.91
N SER A 37 -9.40 -10.78 22.81
CA SER A 37 -9.70 -10.51 24.21
C SER A 37 -8.71 -9.49 24.79
N PRO A 38 -9.10 -8.74 25.83
CA PRO A 38 -8.20 -7.82 26.53
C PRO A 38 -7.03 -8.58 27.16
N THR A 39 -5.80 -8.11 26.93
CA THR A 39 -4.57 -8.70 27.49
C THR A 39 -3.98 -7.86 28.62
N ARG A 40 -4.57 -6.70 28.91
CA ARG A 40 -4.14 -5.72 29.94
C ARG A 40 -5.36 -5.06 30.56
N PRO A 41 -5.30 -4.58 31.81
CA PRO A 41 -6.44 -3.95 32.49
C PRO A 41 -6.89 -2.65 31.84
N TYR A 42 -6.03 -2.00 31.06
CA TYR A 42 -6.32 -0.76 30.36
C TYR A 42 -6.78 -0.99 28.90
N ILE A 43 -6.74 -2.23 28.38
CA ILE A 43 -7.20 -2.56 27.03
C ILE A 43 -8.67 -2.96 27.07
N TYR A 44 -9.46 -2.43 26.13
CA TYR A 44 -10.79 -2.94 25.85
C TYR A 44 -10.92 -3.29 24.36
N VAL A 45 -11.79 -4.25 24.10
CA VAL A 45 -12.00 -4.85 22.79
C VAL A 45 -13.50 -4.84 22.52
N ASP A 46 -13.93 -3.83 21.76
CA ASP A 46 -15.28 -3.78 21.25
C ASP A 46 -15.26 -3.89 19.73
N LYS A 47 -15.96 -4.91 19.22
CA LYS A 47 -16.10 -5.16 17.77
C LYS A 47 -17.39 -4.50 17.30
N PHE A 48 -17.25 -3.41 16.58
CA PHE A 48 -18.36 -2.65 16.03
C PHE A 48 -18.62 -3.02 14.56
N ASP A 49 -19.81 -2.70 14.09
CA ASP A 49 -20.04 -2.53 12.67
C ASP A 49 -19.27 -1.29 12.14
N LYS A 50 -19.35 -1.02 10.85
CA LYS A 50 -18.62 0.10 10.24
C LYS A 50 -18.99 1.46 10.84
N ILE A 51 -20.25 1.66 11.19
CA ILE A 51 -20.72 2.92 11.77
C ILE A 51 -20.19 3.07 13.20
N GLY A 52 -20.32 2.04 14.01
CA GLY A 52 -19.79 1.97 15.36
C GLY A 52 -18.27 2.17 15.41
N TYR A 53 -17.53 1.53 14.49
CA TYR A 53 -16.09 1.72 14.33
C TYR A 53 -15.72 3.19 14.10
N TYR A 54 -16.40 3.88 13.20
CA TYR A 54 -16.14 5.29 12.93
C TYR A 54 -16.55 6.19 14.10
N ASN A 55 -17.60 5.84 14.83
CA ASN A 55 -17.99 6.59 16.03
C ASN A 55 -16.98 6.42 17.15
N GLU A 56 -16.41 5.20 17.32
CA GLU A 56 -15.38 4.98 18.32
C GLU A 56 -14.07 5.68 17.97
N LEU A 57 -13.68 5.73 16.68
CA LEU A 57 -12.55 6.56 16.25
C LEU A 57 -12.72 8.01 16.70
N ARG A 58 -13.88 8.63 16.49
CA ARG A 58 -14.15 10.02 16.91
C ARG A 58 -14.05 10.26 18.41
N ARG A 59 -14.25 9.23 19.21
CA ARG A 59 -14.14 9.29 20.68
C ARG A 59 -12.72 9.17 21.18
N CYS A 60 -11.82 8.63 20.35
CA CYS A 60 -10.43 8.48 20.71
C CYS A 60 -9.73 9.85 20.80
N ARG A 61 -9.05 10.11 21.91
CA ARG A 61 -8.24 11.33 22.07
C ARG A 61 -7.02 11.34 21.18
N VAL A 62 -6.43 10.17 20.93
CA VAL A 62 -5.24 10.01 20.09
C VAL A 62 -5.21 8.64 19.46
N GLY A 63 -4.80 8.58 18.21
CA GLY A 63 -4.44 7.36 17.49
C GLY A 63 -2.93 7.11 17.54
N TYR A 64 -2.54 5.86 17.41
CA TYR A 64 -1.15 5.45 17.40
C TYR A 64 -0.83 4.71 16.10
N SER A 65 0.08 5.24 15.31
CA SER A 65 0.54 4.64 14.05
C SER A 65 1.95 4.08 14.22
N PRO A 66 2.08 2.75 14.31
CA PRO A 66 3.35 2.09 14.61
C PRO A 66 4.29 2.06 13.39
N LYS A 67 5.54 1.69 13.61
CA LYS A 67 6.44 1.28 12.54
C LYS A 67 5.82 0.12 11.76
N GLN A 68 5.83 0.21 10.44
CA GLN A 68 5.39 -0.88 9.56
C GLN A 68 6.60 -1.56 8.91
N GLN A 69 6.72 -2.86 9.05
CA GLN A 69 7.86 -3.63 8.55
C GLN A 69 8.03 -3.48 7.02
N TYR A 70 6.91 -3.48 6.30
CA TYR A 70 6.94 -3.42 4.83
C TYR A 70 6.74 -2.02 4.26
N GLY A 71 6.67 -1.00 5.13
CA GLY A 71 6.36 0.36 4.73
C GLY A 71 4.95 0.52 4.17
N GLY A 72 4.68 1.68 3.61
CA GLY A 72 3.47 1.95 2.84
C GLY A 72 2.33 2.60 3.62
N TRP A 73 1.30 2.91 2.88
CA TRP A 73 0.11 3.62 3.32
C TRP A 73 -0.67 2.86 4.40
N SER A 74 -1.18 3.58 5.37
CA SER A 74 -1.99 3.01 6.45
C SER A 74 -3.44 3.47 6.38
N VAL A 75 -4.31 2.61 5.85
CA VAL A 75 -5.77 2.85 5.83
C VAL A 75 -6.31 3.10 7.24
N ALA A 76 -5.82 2.37 8.25
CA ALA A 76 -6.26 2.56 9.63
C ALA A 76 -5.95 3.97 10.17
N THR A 77 -4.76 4.51 9.85
CA THR A 77 -4.38 5.89 10.20
C THR A 77 -5.25 6.89 9.44
N THR A 78 -5.42 6.69 8.13
CA THR A 78 -6.26 7.55 7.29
C THR A 78 -7.70 7.59 7.79
N ASP A 79 -8.28 6.44 8.10
CA ASP A 79 -9.65 6.35 8.66
C ASP A 79 -9.79 7.18 9.93
N GLY A 80 -8.81 7.10 10.83
CA GLY A 80 -8.83 7.86 12.07
C GLY A 80 -8.75 9.37 11.84
N ILE A 81 -7.79 9.84 11.04
CA ILE A 81 -7.63 11.26 10.72
C ILE A 81 -8.87 11.81 10.01
N MET A 82 -9.44 11.04 9.06
CA MET A 82 -10.69 11.41 8.37
C MET A 82 -11.90 11.50 9.30
N LYS A 83 -11.85 10.90 10.48
CA LYS A 83 -12.88 11.00 11.52
C LYS A 83 -12.56 12.03 12.59
N GLY A 84 -11.47 12.79 12.43
CA GLY A 84 -11.06 13.86 13.35
C GLY A 84 -10.28 13.36 14.56
N THR A 85 -9.76 12.13 14.52
CA THR A 85 -8.84 11.63 15.54
C THR A 85 -7.42 12.06 15.18
N PRO A 86 -6.70 12.82 16.00
CA PRO A 86 -5.30 13.11 15.76
C PRO A 86 -4.44 11.87 16.02
N PHE A 87 -3.33 11.75 15.33
CA PHE A 87 -2.43 10.59 15.44
C PHE A 87 -1.01 11.01 15.78
N ILE A 88 -0.40 10.27 16.72
CA ILE A 88 1.06 10.21 16.80
C ILE A 88 1.54 9.08 15.88
N MET A 89 2.60 9.33 15.13
CA MET A 89 3.02 8.44 14.05
C MET A 89 4.52 8.11 14.16
N TYR A 90 4.90 6.90 13.83
CA TYR A 90 6.31 6.58 13.69
C TYR A 90 6.97 7.47 12.62
N ASP A 91 8.18 7.96 12.86
CA ASP A 91 8.91 8.83 11.92
C ASP A 91 9.33 8.06 10.66
N ALA A 92 8.44 8.05 9.67
CA ALA A 92 8.65 7.38 8.39
C ALA A 92 8.07 8.20 7.22
N PRO A 93 8.67 8.12 6.02
CA PRO A 93 8.23 8.91 4.86
C PRO A 93 6.74 8.74 4.54
N TYR A 94 6.20 7.52 4.61
CA TYR A 94 4.80 7.23 4.30
C TYR A 94 3.80 7.85 5.27
N TYR A 95 4.19 8.17 6.51
CA TYR A 95 3.34 8.91 7.44
C TYR A 95 3.49 10.42 7.27
N LYS A 96 4.67 10.90 6.87
CA LYS A 96 4.89 12.31 6.53
C LYS A 96 4.14 12.72 5.27
N GLU A 97 3.98 11.82 4.33
CA GLU A 97 3.13 12.03 3.17
C GLU A 97 1.65 12.14 3.58
N LEU A 98 1.21 11.29 4.51
CA LEU A 98 -0.16 11.27 5.01
C LEU A 98 -0.52 12.51 5.85
N ASN A 99 0.40 13.00 6.66
CA ASN A 99 0.25 14.22 7.47
C ASN A 99 1.62 14.86 7.73
N PRO A 100 2.10 15.77 6.85
CA PRO A 100 3.46 16.32 6.93
C PRO A 100 3.75 17.12 8.19
N THR A 101 2.72 17.66 8.83
CA THR A 101 2.82 18.49 10.05
C THR A 101 2.40 17.75 11.32
N GLY A 102 2.21 16.42 11.22
CA GLY A 102 1.86 15.59 12.36
C GLY A 102 3.00 15.40 13.36
N ASP A 103 2.68 14.84 14.50
CA ASP A 103 3.65 14.53 15.54
C ASP A 103 4.25 13.14 15.34
N PHE A 104 5.57 13.07 15.22
CA PHE A 104 6.31 11.86 14.92
C PHE A 104 7.21 11.43 16.08
N PHE A 105 7.35 10.11 16.24
CA PHE A 105 8.23 9.50 17.22
C PHE A 105 9.19 8.47 16.56
N LYS A 106 10.38 8.32 17.11
CA LYS A 106 11.40 7.37 16.65
C LYS A 106 11.60 6.18 17.59
N ASN A 107 11.20 6.35 18.85
CA ASN A 107 11.37 5.40 19.93
C ASN A 107 10.22 5.49 20.94
N ASN A 108 10.20 4.56 21.90
CA ASN A 108 9.13 4.48 22.89
C ASN A 108 9.07 5.69 23.82
N ASP A 109 10.21 6.25 24.19
CA ASP A 109 10.26 7.41 25.10
C ASP A 109 9.62 8.64 24.45
N GLU A 110 9.89 8.86 23.16
CA GLU A 110 9.25 9.92 22.37
C GLU A 110 7.74 9.66 22.22
N ALA A 111 7.36 8.41 21.94
CA ALA A 111 5.95 8.04 21.85
C ALA A 111 5.21 8.28 23.18
N ILE A 112 5.80 7.93 24.32
CA ILE A 112 5.24 8.18 25.64
C ILE A 112 5.08 9.68 25.90
N LYS A 113 6.07 10.50 25.55
CA LYS A 113 5.99 11.96 25.69
C LYS A 113 4.83 12.53 24.86
N LEU A 114 4.70 12.10 23.63
CA LEU A 114 3.60 12.52 22.75
C LEU A 114 2.26 12.02 23.27
N LEU A 115 2.15 10.76 23.71
CA LEU A 115 0.92 10.25 24.31
C LEU A 115 0.49 11.07 25.53
N ASN A 116 1.42 11.42 26.43
CA ASN A 116 1.13 12.31 27.55
C ASN A 116 0.65 13.68 27.08
N LEU A 117 1.33 14.31 26.12
CA LEU A 117 0.91 15.58 25.53
C LEU A 117 -0.53 15.50 25.00
N TYR A 118 -0.83 14.47 24.21
CA TYR A 118 -2.16 14.29 23.62
C TYR A 118 -3.25 13.94 24.66
N LEU A 119 -2.89 13.30 25.76
CA LEU A 119 -3.84 13.02 26.84
C LEU A 119 -4.18 14.27 27.65
N ASP A 120 -3.22 15.18 27.81
CA ASP A 120 -3.33 16.35 28.73
C ASP A 120 -3.66 17.66 28.00
N ASP A 121 -3.13 17.90 26.80
CA ASP A 121 -3.29 19.14 26.04
C ASP A 121 -4.41 19.03 24.98
N GLN A 122 -5.60 19.47 25.37
CA GLN A 122 -6.75 19.47 24.46
C GLN A 122 -6.60 20.46 23.28
N PRO A 123 -6.13 21.72 23.47
CA PRO A 123 -5.85 22.62 22.37
C PRO A 123 -4.91 22.02 21.32
N HIS A 124 -3.80 21.41 21.75
CA HIS A 124 -2.86 20.74 20.85
C HIS A 124 -3.54 19.61 20.05
N ARG A 125 -4.29 18.73 20.73
CA ARG A 125 -5.06 17.66 20.08
C ARG A 125 -5.99 18.19 18.99
N ASN A 126 -6.77 19.21 19.33
CA ASN A 126 -7.74 19.77 18.40
C ASN A 126 -7.05 20.36 17.16
N SER A 127 -5.98 21.12 17.36
CA SER A 127 -5.18 21.67 16.27
C SER A 127 -4.62 20.57 15.36
N GLN A 128 -4.06 19.52 15.92
CA GLN A 128 -3.52 18.40 15.14
C GLN A 128 -4.61 17.61 14.40
N ALA A 129 -5.79 17.48 14.99
CA ALA A 129 -6.94 16.84 14.33
C ALA A 129 -7.42 17.66 13.12
N GLU A 130 -7.53 18.99 13.27
CA GLU A 130 -7.96 19.90 12.20
C GLU A 130 -6.96 19.91 11.05
N VAL A 131 -5.69 20.12 11.36
CA VAL A 131 -4.62 20.18 10.34
C VAL A 131 -4.50 18.86 9.55
N GLY A 132 -4.53 17.72 10.24
CA GLY A 132 -4.49 16.42 9.59
C GLY A 132 -5.71 16.18 8.69
N LEU A 133 -6.91 16.52 9.15
CA LEU A 133 -8.14 16.39 8.39
C LEU A 133 -8.16 17.30 7.16
N GLU A 134 -7.70 18.53 7.30
CA GLU A 134 -7.60 19.50 6.21
C GLU A 134 -6.59 19.02 5.15
N HIS A 135 -5.43 18.54 5.58
CA HIS A 135 -4.44 17.98 4.66
C HIS A 135 -5.01 16.82 3.83
N LEU A 136 -5.70 15.87 4.48
CA LEU A 136 -6.31 14.75 3.78
C LEU A 136 -7.39 15.21 2.80
N LYS A 137 -8.25 16.14 3.19
CA LYS A 137 -9.30 16.66 2.31
C LYS A 137 -8.77 17.40 1.10
N ASN A 138 -7.64 18.08 1.24
CA ASN A 138 -7.09 18.89 0.16
C ASN A 138 -6.17 18.09 -0.79
N ASN A 139 -5.48 17.08 -0.28
CA ASN A 139 -4.42 16.41 -1.02
C ASN A 139 -4.70 14.92 -1.33
N LEU A 140 -5.56 14.26 -0.54
CA LEU A 140 -5.74 12.81 -0.61
C LEU A 140 -7.22 12.41 -0.75
N ILE A 141 -8.03 13.25 -1.41
CA ILE A 141 -9.40 12.89 -1.77
C ILE A 141 -9.41 12.08 -3.07
N TYR A 142 -10.34 11.12 -3.12
CA TYR A 142 -10.51 10.20 -4.24
C TYR A 142 -10.62 10.92 -5.61
N GLU A 143 -11.31 12.06 -5.65
CA GLU A 143 -11.50 12.84 -6.86
C GLU A 143 -10.19 13.40 -7.43
N ASN A 144 -9.25 13.80 -6.57
CA ASN A 144 -7.94 14.31 -7.01
C ASN A 144 -7.06 13.15 -7.47
N GLU A 145 -6.99 12.07 -6.69
CA GLU A 145 -6.27 10.84 -7.06
C GLU A 145 -6.78 10.26 -8.37
N MET A 146 -8.10 10.27 -8.58
CA MET A 146 -8.70 9.82 -9.84
C MET A 146 -8.33 10.72 -11.02
N LYS A 147 -8.27 12.04 -10.84
CA LYS A 147 -7.81 12.96 -11.89
C LYS A 147 -6.37 12.71 -12.28
N ASP A 148 -5.50 12.53 -11.29
CA ASP A 148 -4.07 12.24 -11.52
C ASP A 148 -3.90 10.87 -12.20
N MET A 149 -4.68 9.86 -11.79
CA MET A 149 -4.69 8.55 -12.42
C MET A 149 -5.22 8.60 -13.85
N LEU A 150 -6.29 9.36 -14.14
CA LEU A 150 -6.81 9.55 -15.48
C LEU A 150 -5.78 10.27 -16.36
N LYS A 151 -5.14 11.33 -15.84
CA LYS A 151 -4.05 12.00 -16.54
C LYS A 151 -2.90 11.05 -16.85
N TYR A 152 -2.51 10.21 -15.88
CA TYR A 152 -1.49 9.19 -16.09
C TYR A 152 -1.89 8.18 -17.18
N PHE A 153 -3.15 7.76 -17.22
CA PHE A 153 -3.66 6.91 -18.29
C PHE A 153 -3.69 7.64 -19.64
N ASP A 154 -4.08 8.90 -19.67
CA ASP A 154 -4.04 9.72 -20.87
C ASP A 154 -2.61 9.90 -21.38
N ASP A 155 -1.64 10.10 -20.48
CA ASP A 155 -0.21 10.17 -20.81
C ASP A 155 0.31 8.82 -21.36
N ILE A 156 -0.14 7.69 -20.81
CA ILE A 156 0.19 6.35 -21.33
C ILE A 156 -0.45 6.11 -22.70
N VAL A 157 -1.71 6.50 -22.88
CA VAL A 157 -2.43 6.34 -24.14
C VAL A 157 -1.88 7.31 -25.20
N SER A 158 -1.57 8.54 -24.81
CA SER A 158 -0.99 9.59 -25.68
C SER A 158 0.47 9.29 -26.03
N ALA A 159 1.18 8.53 -25.20
CA ALA A 159 2.45 7.92 -25.55
C ALA A 159 2.22 6.75 -26.53
N GLU A 160 1.53 7.03 -27.66
CA GLU A 160 1.27 6.08 -28.78
C GLU A 160 2.48 5.20 -29.14
N LYS A 161 3.68 5.69 -28.88
CA LYS A 161 4.93 4.97 -29.09
C LYS A 161 5.05 3.66 -28.29
N SER A 162 4.53 3.56 -27.07
CA SER A 162 4.74 2.35 -26.26
C SER A 162 3.69 1.26 -26.54
N VAL A 163 2.44 1.62 -26.82
CA VAL A 163 1.37 0.67 -27.17
C VAL A 163 1.58 0.19 -28.61
N THR A 164 1.89 1.13 -29.53
CA THR A 164 2.21 0.84 -30.94
C THR A 164 3.46 -0.05 -31.03
N GLU A 165 4.48 0.24 -30.23
CA GLU A 165 5.72 -0.54 -30.24
C GLU A 165 5.54 -1.95 -29.68
N ARG A 166 4.75 -2.13 -28.60
CA ARG A 166 4.42 -3.45 -28.09
C ARG A 166 3.59 -4.27 -29.08
N SER A 167 2.61 -3.64 -29.70
CA SER A 167 1.77 -4.27 -30.73
C SER A 167 2.60 -4.58 -31.98
N ARG A 168 3.46 -3.65 -32.42
CA ARG A 168 4.41 -3.85 -33.53
C ARG A 168 5.34 -5.02 -33.28
N ARG A 169 5.88 -5.14 -32.06
CA ARG A 169 6.75 -6.27 -31.68
C ARG A 169 6.03 -7.60 -31.66
N LEU A 170 4.78 -7.62 -31.17
CA LEU A 170 3.97 -8.84 -31.24
C LEU A 170 3.69 -9.26 -32.68
N VAL A 171 3.49 -8.31 -33.60
CA VAL A 171 3.36 -8.60 -35.04
C VAL A 171 4.67 -9.17 -35.58
N GLN A 172 5.80 -8.52 -35.32
CA GLN A 172 7.12 -9.00 -35.77
C GLN A 172 7.47 -10.36 -35.19
N MET A 173 7.13 -10.66 -33.95
CA MET A 173 7.32 -11.98 -33.34
C MET A 173 6.45 -13.04 -34.02
N ARG A 174 5.21 -12.69 -34.38
CA ARG A 174 4.32 -13.58 -35.15
C ARG A 174 4.89 -13.87 -36.52
N GLU A 175 5.29 -12.82 -37.24
CA GLU A 175 5.90 -12.94 -38.57
C GLU A 175 7.16 -13.82 -38.53
N LEU A 176 7.97 -13.70 -37.46
CA LEU A 176 9.14 -14.54 -37.28
C LEU A 176 8.76 -16.02 -37.11
N VAL A 177 7.76 -16.32 -36.26
CA VAL A 177 7.30 -17.69 -36.04
C VAL A 177 6.65 -18.25 -37.29
N GLU A 178 5.86 -17.46 -38.00
CA GLU A 178 5.24 -17.85 -39.28
C GLU A 178 6.29 -18.16 -40.36
N LYS A 179 7.27 -17.27 -40.53
CA LYS A 179 8.35 -17.41 -41.51
C LYS A 179 9.24 -18.63 -41.27
N GLU A 180 9.60 -18.85 -40.01
CA GLU A 180 10.50 -19.96 -39.64
C GLU A 180 9.76 -21.28 -39.39
N GLY A 181 8.42 -21.21 -39.21
CA GLY A 181 7.58 -22.37 -38.92
C GLY A 181 7.77 -22.92 -37.51
N ARG A 182 8.97 -22.75 -36.94
CA ARG A 182 9.32 -23.17 -35.57
C ARG A 182 10.39 -22.25 -35.00
N VAL A 183 10.17 -21.72 -33.82
CA VAL A 183 11.11 -20.82 -33.12
C VAL A 183 11.29 -21.26 -31.68
N SER A 184 12.53 -21.42 -31.22
CA SER A 184 12.81 -21.79 -29.84
C SER A 184 12.58 -20.62 -28.89
N LYS A 185 12.37 -20.96 -27.62
CA LYS A 185 12.23 -19.95 -26.52
C LYS A 185 13.50 -19.12 -26.38
N GLU A 186 14.67 -19.73 -26.57
CA GLU A 186 15.98 -19.08 -26.50
C GLU A 186 16.11 -18.04 -27.59
N LYS A 187 15.75 -18.38 -28.83
CA LYS A 187 15.80 -17.47 -29.99
C LYS A 187 14.87 -16.27 -29.79
N LEU A 188 13.64 -16.49 -29.28
CA LEU A 188 12.73 -15.39 -28.94
C LEU A 188 13.27 -14.53 -27.78
N THR A 189 13.89 -15.16 -26.78
CA THR A 189 14.49 -14.45 -25.66
C THR A 189 15.67 -13.59 -26.12
N GLU A 190 16.51 -14.12 -26.99
CA GLU A 190 17.64 -13.38 -27.57
C GLU A 190 17.17 -12.21 -28.44
N TRP A 191 16.15 -12.43 -29.26
CA TRP A 191 15.54 -11.38 -30.06
C TRP A 191 14.99 -10.24 -29.20
N ILE A 192 14.29 -10.56 -28.09
CA ILE A 192 13.77 -9.56 -27.13
C ILE A 192 14.92 -8.84 -26.41
N LYS A 193 16.00 -9.53 -26.03
CA LYS A 193 17.17 -8.93 -25.35
C LYS A 193 17.92 -7.97 -26.26
N ASN A 194 18.09 -8.30 -27.51
CA ASN A 194 18.78 -7.46 -28.49
C ASN A 194 18.04 -6.14 -28.76
N ASP A 195 16.72 -6.15 -28.56
CA ASP A 195 15.87 -4.99 -28.78
C ASP A 195 15.66 -4.11 -27.51
N ARG A 196 15.93 -4.68 -26.30
CA ARG A 196 15.92 -3.93 -25.03
C ARG A 196 16.97 -4.47 -24.05
N PRO A 197 18.00 -3.68 -23.72
CA PRO A 197 19.07 -4.08 -22.80
C PRO A 197 18.66 -4.22 -21.33
N TYR A 198 17.41 -3.92 -20.95
CA TYR A 198 16.94 -3.96 -19.56
C TYR A 198 15.71 -4.86 -19.40
N GLY A 199 15.95 -6.15 -19.08
CA GLY A 199 15.09 -7.00 -18.27
C GLY A 199 13.59 -7.12 -18.60
N VAL A 200 13.17 -7.23 -19.86
CA VAL A 200 11.75 -7.48 -20.17
C VAL A 200 11.44 -8.96 -19.98
N ALA A 201 10.52 -9.26 -19.06
CA ALA A 201 10.04 -10.62 -18.86
C ALA A 201 9.40 -11.19 -20.16
N LEU A 202 9.85 -12.35 -20.61
CA LEU A 202 9.30 -13.05 -21.78
C LEU A 202 7.83 -13.47 -21.60
N THR A 203 7.40 -13.68 -20.35
CA THR A 203 6.08 -14.23 -19.99
C THR A 203 4.88 -13.48 -20.59
N PRO A 204 4.81 -12.13 -20.58
CA PRO A 204 3.69 -11.42 -21.21
C PRO A 204 3.60 -11.60 -22.72
N TYR A 205 4.76 -11.64 -23.38
CA TYR A 205 4.82 -11.86 -24.85
C TYR A 205 4.46 -13.30 -25.22
N ARG A 206 4.94 -14.28 -24.47
CA ARG A 206 4.59 -15.69 -24.62
C ARG A 206 3.08 -15.90 -24.51
N ARG A 207 2.43 -15.35 -23.46
CA ARG A 207 0.98 -15.44 -23.30
C ARG A 207 0.20 -14.80 -24.44
N ALA A 208 0.71 -13.69 -24.99
CA ALA A 208 0.08 -13.01 -26.12
C ALA A 208 0.26 -13.76 -27.43
N LEU A 209 1.43 -14.39 -27.67
CA LEU A 209 1.67 -15.25 -28.82
C LEU A 209 0.77 -16.48 -28.82
N LEU A 210 0.64 -17.16 -27.67
CA LEU A 210 -0.18 -18.37 -27.54
C LEU A 210 -1.69 -18.10 -27.61
N LYS A 211 -2.11 -16.84 -27.56
CA LYS A 211 -3.49 -16.46 -27.87
C LYS A 211 -3.81 -16.43 -29.38
N HIS A 212 -2.78 -16.47 -30.21
CA HIS A 212 -3.01 -16.52 -31.65
C HIS A 212 -3.47 -17.92 -32.05
N PRO A 213 -4.55 -18.07 -32.87
CA PRO A 213 -5.15 -19.38 -33.19
C PRO A 213 -4.18 -20.34 -33.92
N ASN A 214 -3.20 -19.81 -34.63
CA ASN A 214 -2.24 -20.56 -35.40
C ASN A 214 -0.89 -20.77 -34.70
N ILE A 215 -0.73 -20.37 -33.46
CA ILE A 215 0.51 -20.57 -32.68
C ILE A 215 0.22 -21.45 -31.47
N TYR A 216 1.00 -22.51 -31.31
CA TYR A 216 0.93 -23.36 -30.12
C TYR A 216 2.33 -23.66 -29.57
N ASP A 217 2.37 -24.01 -28.29
CA ASP A 217 3.59 -24.46 -27.63
C ASP A 217 3.75 -25.97 -27.85
N SER A 218 4.96 -26.43 -28.15
CA SER A 218 5.22 -27.86 -28.20
C SER A 218 5.40 -28.39 -26.77
N ASP A 219 4.74 -29.48 -26.43
CA ASP A 219 4.85 -30.18 -25.13
C ASP A 219 6.18 -30.95 -24.96
N GLY A 220 7.25 -30.55 -25.67
CA GLY A 220 8.56 -31.18 -25.63
C GLY A 220 9.49 -30.66 -24.54
N VAL A 221 10.64 -31.34 -24.37
CA VAL A 221 11.70 -31.00 -23.40
C VAL A 221 12.24 -29.57 -23.60
N GLU A 222 12.17 -29.05 -24.83
CA GLU A 222 12.48 -27.65 -25.16
C GLU A 222 11.21 -26.96 -25.71
N PRO A 223 10.64 -25.99 -25.00
CA PRO A 223 9.46 -25.30 -25.48
C PRO A 223 9.74 -24.51 -26.75
N GLN A 224 8.97 -24.82 -27.79
CA GLN A 224 9.04 -24.17 -29.10
C GLN A 224 7.68 -23.60 -29.50
N TYR A 225 7.71 -22.46 -30.18
CA TYR A 225 6.50 -21.84 -30.74
C TYR A 225 6.38 -22.32 -32.20
N ILE A 226 5.29 -22.98 -32.48
CA ILE A 226 5.06 -23.63 -33.77
C ILE A 226 3.88 -22.98 -34.46
N TRP A 227 4.05 -22.62 -35.72
CA TRP A 227 2.98 -22.12 -36.58
C TRP A 227 2.24 -23.32 -37.23
N LYS A 228 0.92 -23.39 -37.02
CA LYS A 228 0.07 -24.34 -37.74
C LYS A 228 -0.06 -23.87 -39.18
N LYS A 229 0.37 -24.69 -40.12
CA LYS A 229 -0.05 -24.55 -41.50
C LYS A 229 -1.48 -25.09 -41.63
N GLU A 230 -2.38 -24.28 -42.21
CA GLU A 230 -3.69 -24.74 -42.64
C GLU A 230 -3.55 -25.87 -43.69
#